data_2568f079f1810e2ddbf573163b06abd7
#
_entry.id   2568f079f1810e2ddbf573163b06abd7
#
_cell.length_a   1.000
_cell.length_b   1.000
_cell.length_c   1.000
_cell.angle_alpha   90.00
_cell.angle_beta   90.00
_cell.angle_gamma   90.00
#
_symmetry.space_group_name_H-M   'P 1'
#
loop_
_entity.id
_entity.type
_entity.pdbx_description
1 polymer ?
#
loop_
_entity_poly.entity_id
_entity_poly.type
_entity_poly.pdbx_seq_one_letter_code
_entity_poly.pdbx_strand_id
1 'polypeptide(L)'
;MIISESLKFLKKENKVLYWSGWFNAALFMLAFILFFVDDRQIMSINAWIKPMKFALSVLIYVWTFGWLLQYLPAKNKVSFISWGITLCMIVENIAIFFQAARGETSHYNISSALNASIFSTMGIFIGINSVFIFYTLILFFTEKINLDQASLFAWRAGLFLVLVGGAAGGMMVGNMAHTVGAPDGGPGLPFLNWSTVTGDLRIAHFFTLHGLQAIPLFSFLFASKTSKPMLYNIVFFVCYTGACVALHLFAMLGRPLFS
;
A
#
# COMPACT_ATOMS: atom_id res chain seq x y z
N MET A 1 -19.03 15.01 8.89
CA MET A 1 -20.01 14.08 9.50
C MET A 1 -19.68 12.62 9.15
N ILE A 2 -19.63 12.22 7.88
CA ILE A 2 -19.35 10.82 7.47
C ILE A 2 -18.01 10.25 8.02
N ILE A 3 -16.90 10.99 7.88
CA ILE A 3 -15.57 10.52 8.33
C ILE A 3 -15.54 10.30 9.86
N SER A 4 -16.12 11.20 10.64
CA SER A 4 -16.11 11.07 12.11
C SER A 4 -16.92 9.87 12.59
N GLU A 5 -18.04 9.58 11.93
CA GLU A 5 -18.87 8.39 12.22
C GLU A 5 -18.15 7.11 11.83
N SER A 6 -17.51 7.12 10.66
CA SER A 6 -16.67 6.02 10.19
C SER A 6 -15.54 5.68 11.16
N LEU A 7 -14.84 6.69 11.68
CA LEU A 7 -13.77 6.48 12.65
C LEU A 7 -14.28 6.01 14.02
N LYS A 8 -15.44 6.52 14.48
CA LYS A 8 -16.07 6.01 15.70
C LYS A 8 -16.46 4.54 15.56
N PHE A 9 -17.01 4.18 14.42
CA PHE A 9 -17.34 2.80 14.12
C PHE A 9 -16.09 1.90 14.10
N LEU A 10 -15.03 2.31 13.37
CA LEU A 10 -13.76 1.59 13.34
C LEU A 10 -13.16 1.42 14.74
N LYS A 11 -13.20 2.46 15.59
CA LYS A 11 -12.76 2.39 16.99
C LYS A 11 -13.52 1.34 17.79
N LYS A 12 -14.82 1.19 17.53
CA LYS A 12 -15.66 0.18 18.20
C LYS A 12 -15.33 -1.24 17.73
N GLU A 13 -15.23 -1.45 16.43
CA GLU A 13 -15.07 -2.78 15.82
C GLU A 13 -13.63 -3.29 15.80
N ASN A 14 -12.65 -2.40 15.62
CA ASN A 14 -11.24 -2.77 15.53
C ASN A 14 -10.31 -1.71 16.13
N LYS A 15 -10.15 -1.75 17.45
CA LYS A 15 -9.30 -0.80 18.18
C LYS A 15 -7.84 -0.84 17.74
N VAL A 16 -7.33 -2.02 17.38
CA VAL A 16 -5.92 -2.20 16.99
C VAL A 16 -5.62 -1.40 15.73
N LEU A 17 -6.37 -1.62 14.65
CA LEU A 17 -6.17 -0.91 13.39
C LEU A 17 -6.58 0.57 13.47
N TYR A 18 -7.55 0.91 14.32
CA TYR A 18 -7.87 2.33 14.60
C TYR A 18 -6.67 3.08 15.16
N TRP A 19 -6.04 2.56 16.22
CA TRP A 19 -4.88 3.21 16.84
C TRP A 19 -3.61 3.11 16.00
N SER A 20 -3.44 2.01 15.25
CA SER A 20 -2.37 1.90 14.26
C SER A 20 -2.46 3.02 13.21
N GLY A 21 -3.65 3.36 12.74
CA GLY A 21 -3.83 4.49 11.83
C GLY A 21 -3.46 5.84 12.46
N TRP A 22 -3.89 6.11 13.71
CA TRP A 22 -3.50 7.34 14.40
C TRP A 22 -2.00 7.42 14.68
N PHE A 23 -1.35 6.30 14.99
CA PHE A 23 0.11 6.23 15.10
C PHE A 23 0.77 6.66 13.77
N ASN A 24 0.28 6.16 12.65
CA ASN A 24 0.77 6.53 11.33
C ASN A 24 0.47 8.00 10.97
N ALA A 25 -0.65 8.55 11.41
CA ALA A 25 -0.93 9.98 11.28
C ALA A 25 0.09 10.83 12.05
N ALA A 26 0.46 10.40 13.26
CA ALA A 26 1.51 11.06 14.04
C ALA A 26 2.89 10.96 13.37
N LEU A 27 3.25 9.79 12.80
CA LEU A 27 4.47 9.63 12.02
C LEU A 27 4.48 10.52 10.77
N PHE A 28 3.36 10.63 10.08
CA PHE A 28 3.23 11.55 8.94
C PHE A 28 3.50 13.00 9.36
N MET A 29 2.90 13.45 10.47
CA MET A 29 3.13 14.81 10.99
C MET A 29 4.58 15.01 11.43
N LEU A 30 5.20 14.02 12.05
CA LEU A 30 6.63 14.07 12.40
C LEU A 30 7.49 14.23 11.13
N ALA A 31 7.28 13.39 10.11
CA ALA A 31 8.02 13.48 8.86
C ALA A 31 7.77 14.81 8.12
N PHE A 32 6.53 15.32 8.20
CA PHE A 32 6.18 16.64 7.65
C PHE A 32 6.91 17.79 8.33
N ILE A 33 7.04 17.77 9.66
CA ILE A 33 7.86 18.77 10.40
C ILE A 33 9.35 18.65 10.02
N LEU A 34 9.88 17.42 10.00
CA LEU A 34 11.28 17.15 9.68
C LEU A 34 11.63 17.54 8.23
N PHE A 35 10.68 17.48 7.31
CA PHE A 35 10.84 17.96 5.93
C PHE A 35 11.25 19.46 5.87
N PHE A 36 10.81 20.29 6.82
CA PHE A 36 11.14 21.72 6.84
C PHE A 36 12.40 22.07 7.67
N VAL A 37 12.85 21.15 8.53
CA VAL A 37 13.99 21.42 9.42
C VAL A 37 15.25 20.65 9.06
N ASP A 38 15.18 19.71 8.11
CA ASP A 38 16.28 18.85 7.68
C ASP A 38 16.38 18.83 6.16
N ASP A 39 17.38 19.54 5.63
CA ASP A 39 17.61 19.73 4.19
C ASP A 39 18.36 18.56 3.51
N ARG A 40 18.69 17.50 4.25
CA ARG A 40 19.42 16.36 3.68
C ARG A 40 18.58 15.69 2.58
N GLN A 41 19.29 15.26 1.56
CA GLN A 41 18.68 14.59 0.40
C GLN A 41 19.11 13.12 0.32
N ILE A 42 18.17 12.29 -0.10
CA ILE A 42 18.39 10.89 -0.46
C ILE A 42 17.81 10.70 -1.86
N MET A 43 18.60 10.25 -2.82
CA MET A 43 18.18 10.08 -4.22
C MET A 43 17.55 11.36 -4.81
N SER A 44 18.22 12.50 -4.61
CA SER A 44 17.87 13.82 -5.15
C SER A 44 16.55 14.41 -4.63
N ILE A 45 15.96 13.86 -3.56
CA ILE A 45 14.80 14.44 -2.87
C ILE A 45 15.07 14.53 -1.37
N ASN A 46 14.34 15.44 -0.69
CA ASN A 46 14.44 15.54 0.77
C ASN A 46 14.20 14.18 1.44
N ALA A 47 15.06 13.84 2.41
CA ALA A 47 15.09 12.54 3.08
C ALA A 47 13.75 12.13 3.73
N TRP A 48 12.93 13.11 4.13
CA TRP A 48 11.68 12.89 4.86
C TRP A 48 10.45 12.69 3.95
N ILE A 49 10.57 12.93 2.64
CA ILE A 49 9.49 12.67 1.67
C ILE A 49 9.09 11.19 1.68
N LYS A 50 10.06 10.27 1.70
CA LYS A 50 9.75 8.82 1.70
C LYS A 50 9.05 8.38 2.99
N PRO A 51 9.56 8.71 4.21
CA PRO A 51 8.84 8.46 5.46
C PRO A 51 7.42 9.02 5.47
N MET A 52 7.22 10.25 4.98
CA MET A 52 5.91 10.90 4.90
C MET A 52 4.94 10.12 4.01
N LYS A 53 5.37 9.74 2.80
CA LYS A 53 4.55 8.92 1.88
C LYS A 53 4.18 7.56 2.48
N PHE A 54 5.12 6.89 3.12
CA PHE A 54 4.88 5.58 3.73
C PHE A 54 3.92 5.67 4.91
N ALA A 55 4.10 6.63 5.81
CA ALA A 55 3.20 6.84 6.93
C ALA A 55 1.75 7.10 6.46
N LEU A 56 1.57 7.93 5.43
CA LEU A 56 0.25 8.19 4.83
C LEU A 56 -0.34 6.94 4.18
N SER A 57 0.45 6.20 3.40
CA SER A 57 0.01 4.96 2.75
C SER A 57 -0.39 3.89 3.76
N VAL A 58 0.41 3.70 4.82
CA VAL A 58 0.09 2.74 5.88
C VAL A 58 -1.16 3.16 6.66
N LEU A 59 -1.36 4.46 6.94
CA LEU A 59 -2.59 4.97 7.55
C LEU A 59 -3.82 4.55 6.72
N ILE A 60 -3.81 4.84 5.42
CA ILE A 60 -4.90 4.49 4.50
C ILE A 60 -5.10 2.96 4.47
N TYR A 61 -4.01 2.21 4.39
CA TYR A 61 -4.03 0.75 4.35
C TYR A 61 -4.67 0.14 5.61
N VAL A 62 -4.20 0.51 6.82
CA VAL A 62 -4.69 -0.09 8.06
C VAL A 62 -6.13 0.28 8.36
N TRP A 63 -6.56 1.50 8.02
CA TRP A 63 -7.97 1.87 8.18
C TRP A 63 -8.86 1.17 7.15
N THR A 64 -8.42 1.01 5.91
CA THR A 64 -9.14 0.21 4.91
C THR A 64 -9.29 -1.23 5.36
N PHE A 65 -8.20 -1.83 5.88
CA PHE A 65 -8.24 -3.19 6.42
C PHE A 65 -9.17 -3.31 7.63
N GLY A 66 -9.17 -2.33 8.53
CA GLY A 66 -10.10 -2.30 9.65
C GLY A 66 -11.56 -2.28 9.20
N TRP A 67 -11.85 -1.55 8.12
CA TRP A 67 -13.17 -1.55 7.47
C TRP A 67 -13.51 -2.89 6.82
N LEU A 68 -12.56 -3.50 6.15
CA LEU A 68 -12.73 -4.80 5.53
C LEU A 68 -13.02 -5.90 6.57
N LEU A 69 -12.21 -5.95 7.62
CA LEU A 69 -12.26 -7.02 8.62
C LEU A 69 -13.54 -7.04 9.47
N GLN A 70 -14.32 -5.94 9.50
CA GLN A 70 -15.61 -5.91 10.21
C GLN A 70 -16.60 -6.95 9.68
N TYR A 71 -16.50 -7.31 8.40
CA TYR A 71 -17.40 -8.26 7.76
C TYR A 71 -17.09 -9.73 8.11
N LEU A 72 -15.92 -10.00 8.69
CA LEU A 72 -15.55 -11.35 9.15
C LEU A 72 -16.22 -11.67 10.49
N PRO A 73 -16.90 -12.84 10.59
CA PRO A 73 -17.63 -13.22 11.81
C PRO A 73 -16.68 -13.63 12.96
N ALA A 74 -15.52 -14.20 12.65
CA ALA A 74 -14.60 -14.80 13.61
C ALA A 74 -13.68 -13.75 14.25
N LYS A 75 -14.07 -13.19 15.39
CA LYS A 75 -13.34 -12.10 16.08
C LYS A 75 -11.88 -12.47 16.45
N ASN A 76 -11.59 -13.74 16.76
CA ASN A 76 -10.21 -14.18 17.01
C ASN A 76 -9.32 -14.08 15.78
N LYS A 77 -9.84 -14.46 14.60
CA LYS A 77 -9.13 -14.32 13.32
C LYS A 77 -8.90 -12.85 12.98
N VAL A 78 -9.93 -12.00 13.19
CA VAL A 78 -9.84 -10.54 13.02
C VAL A 78 -8.74 -9.96 13.90
N SER A 79 -8.71 -10.31 15.19
CA SER A 79 -7.68 -9.85 16.13
C SER A 79 -6.27 -10.29 15.70
N PHE A 80 -6.10 -11.56 15.32
CA PHE A 80 -4.84 -12.10 14.84
C PHE A 80 -4.31 -11.36 13.61
N ILE A 81 -5.16 -11.15 12.61
CA ILE A 81 -4.81 -10.41 11.38
C ILE A 81 -4.46 -8.95 11.73
N SER A 82 -5.26 -8.31 12.57
CA SER A 82 -5.04 -6.90 12.92
C SER A 82 -3.72 -6.66 13.62
N TRP A 83 -3.35 -7.51 14.58
CA TRP A 83 -2.06 -7.43 15.26
C TRP A 83 -0.89 -7.77 14.33
N GLY A 84 -1.06 -8.80 13.48
CA GLY A 84 -0.05 -9.19 12.51
C GLY A 84 0.28 -8.07 11.53
N ILE A 85 -0.75 -7.46 10.90
CA ILE A 85 -0.59 -6.32 10.00
C ILE A 85 0.04 -5.13 10.74
N THR A 86 -0.45 -4.80 11.94
CA THR A 86 0.08 -3.67 12.72
C THR A 86 1.56 -3.86 13.02
N LEU A 87 1.97 -5.06 13.45
CA LEU A 87 3.38 -5.35 13.73
C LEU A 87 4.25 -5.21 12.47
N CYS A 88 3.82 -5.77 11.34
CA CYS A 88 4.53 -5.64 10.07
C CYS A 88 4.72 -4.16 9.69
N MET A 89 3.67 -3.36 9.78
CA MET A 89 3.72 -1.94 9.41
C MET A 89 4.55 -1.09 10.39
N ILE A 90 4.61 -1.46 11.67
CA ILE A 90 5.51 -0.81 12.64
C ILE A 90 6.97 -1.07 12.27
N VAL A 91 7.35 -2.31 11.97
CA VAL A 91 8.71 -2.66 11.56
C VAL A 91 9.11 -1.92 10.28
N GLU A 92 8.24 -1.88 9.27
CA GLU A 92 8.46 -1.13 8.03
C GLU A 92 8.73 0.36 8.31
N ASN A 93 7.86 1.00 9.09
CA ASN A 93 8.03 2.43 9.39
C ASN A 93 9.28 2.70 10.21
N ILE A 94 9.60 1.88 11.22
CA ILE A 94 10.85 2.02 11.99
C ILE A 94 12.05 1.96 11.06
N ALA A 95 12.13 0.99 10.16
CA ALA A 95 13.22 0.84 9.22
C ALA A 95 13.35 2.06 8.29
N ILE A 96 12.24 2.55 7.75
CA ILE A 96 12.22 3.70 6.82
C ILE A 96 12.64 4.99 7.53
N PHE A 97 12.10 5.27 8.73
CA PHE A 97 12.44 6.45 9.51
C PHE A 97 13.89 6.41 10.01
N PHE A 98 14.35 5.24 10.46
CA PHE A 98 15.71 5.05 10.91
C PHE A 98 16.72 5.29 9.77
N GLN A 99 16.47 4.75 8.58
CA GLN A 99 17.35 4.98 7.41
C GLN A 99 17.32 6.45 6.95
N ALA A 100 16.15 7.08 6.92
CA ALA A 100 16.06 8.50 6.61
C ALA A 100 16.84 9.37 7.61
N ALA A 101 16.74 9.08 8.91
CA ALA A 101 17.52 9.78 9.95
C ALA A 101 19.02 9.60 9.80
N ARG A 102 19.48 8.48 9.21
CA ARG A 102 20.90 8.24 8.88
C ARG A 102 21.36 8.85 7.55
N GLY A 103 20.45 9.37 6.73
CA GLY A 103 20.75 9.82 5.36
C GLY A 103 20.95 8.67 4.36
N GLU A 104 20.41 7.48 4.67
CA GLU A 104 20.58 6.25 3.91
C GLU A 104 19.30 5.83 3.19
N THR A 105 19.45 5.12 2.06
CA THR A 105 18.29 4.50 1.40
C THR A 105 17.78 3.33 2.23
N SER A 106 16.46 3.17 2.33
CA SER A 106 15.84 2.08 3.09
C SER A 106 15.66 0.80 2.28
N HIS A 107 15.57 0.89 0.94
CA HIS A 107 15.39 -0.25 0.05
C HIS A 107 16.62 -0.41 -0.85
N TYR A 108 16.90 -1.65 -1.24
CA TYR A 108 18.00 -2.04 -2.14
C TYR A 108 19.39 -1.61 -1.65
N ASN A 109 19.52 -1.31 -0.37
CA ASN A 109 20.76 -0.89 0.23
C ASN A 109 21.49 -2.08 0.87
N ILE A 110 22.54 -2.54 0.21
CA ILE A 110 23.42 -3.62 0.65
C ILE A 110 24.86 -3.11 0.88
N SER A 111 25.04 -1.78 1.03
CA SER A 111 26.36 -1.15 1.16
C SER A 111 27.10 -1.51 2.45
N SER A 112 26.38 -1.99 3.47
CA SER A 112 26.94 -2.48 4.73
C SER A 112 26.09 -3.63 5.29
N ALA A 113 26.63 -4.42 6.22
CA ALA A 113 25.90 -5.48 6.91
C ALA A 113 24.63 -4.96 7.59
N LEU A 114 24.69 -3.78 8.22
CA LEU A 114 23.53 -3.14 8.85
C LEU A 114 22.46 -2.79 7.82
N ASN A 115 22.83 -2.14 6.71
CA ASN A 115 21.88 -1.76 5.67
C ASN A 115 21.25 -2.97 5.01
N ALA A 116 22.03 -4.01 4.71
CA ALA A 116 21.53 -5.27 4.18
C ALA A 116 20.58 -5.98 5.15
N SER A 117 20.88 -5.98 6.46
CA SER A 117 20.00 -6.57 7.47
C SER A 117 18.67 -5.83 7.59
N ILE A 118 18.68 -4.48 7.54
CA ILE A 118 17.47 -3.66 7.56
C ILE A 118 16.61 -3.97 6.33
N PHE A 119 17.21 -3.94 5.14
CA PHE A 119 16.50 -4.24 3.89
C PHE A 119 15.91 -5.66 3.87
N SER A 120 16.67 -6.66 4.33
CA SER A 120 16.20 -8.05 4.43
C SER A 120 15.05 -8.19 5.44
N THR A 121 15.15 -7.52 6.60
CA THR A 121 14.08 -7.49 7.61
C THR A 121 12.80 -6.91 7.02
N MET A 122 12.88 -5.80 6.30
CA MET A 122 11.72 -5.21 5.61
C MET A 122 11.12 -6.21 4.62
N GLY A 123 11.93 -6.87 3.79
CA GLY A 123 11.46 -7.89 2.84
C GLY A 123 10.72 -9.06 3.53
N ILE A 124 11.22 -9.51 4.68
CA ILE A 124 10.57 -10.57 5.48
C ILE A 124 9.21 -10.09 6.01
N PHE A 125 9.15 -8.91 6.62
CA PHE A 125 7.91 -8.41 7.24
C PHE A 125 6.85 -8.05 6.21
N ILE A 126 7.22 -7.52 5.03
CA ILE A 126 6.24 -7.31 3.95
C ILE A 126 5.75 -8.63 3.34
N GLY A 127 6.62 -9.66 3.31
CA GLY A 127 6.22 -11.02 2.97
C GLY A 127 5.19 -11.59 3.95
N ILE A 128 5.44 -11.46 5.26
CA ILE A 128 4.50 -11.86 6.32
C ILE A 128 3.17 -11.08 6.19
N ASN A 129 3.24 -9.77 5.93
CA ASN A 129 2.03 -8.98 5.67
C ASN A 129 1.23 -9.50 4.47
N SER A 130 1.92 -9.91 3.39
CA SER A 130 1.26 -10.51 2.23
C SER A 130 0.57 -11.84 2.56
N VAL A 131 1.12 -12.64 3.49
CA VAL A 131 0.46 -13.84 4.01
C VAL A 131 -0.83 -13.49 4.77
N PHE A 132 -0.85 -12.42 5.59
CA PHE A 132 -2.07 -11.96 6.25
C PHE A 132 -3.14 -11.48 5.26
N ILE A 133 -2.73 -10.79 4.19
CA ILE A 133 -3.64 -10.37 3.12
C ILE A 133 -4.22 -11.59 2.40
N PHE A 134 -3.38 -12.55 2.05
CA PHE A 134 -3.80 -13.80 1.40
C PHE A 134 -4.74 -14.62 2.29
N TYR A 135 -4.40 -14.75 3.57
CA TYR A 135 -5.27 -15.40 4.55
C TYR A 135 -6.64 -14.69 4.64
N THR A 136 -6.65 -13.36 4.65
CA THR A 136 -7.89 -12.58 4.63
C THR A 136 -8.71 -12.88 3.35
N LEU A 137 -8.06 -12.95 2.19
CA LEU A 137 -8.72 -13.31 0.94
C LEU A 137 -9.36 -14.71 1.02
N ILE A 138 -8.66 -15.70 1.57
CA ILE A 138 -9.20 -17.06 1.79
C ILE A 138 -10.45 -16.98 2.69
N LEU A 139 -10.41 -16.23 3.78
CA LEU A 139 -11.54 -16.07 4.68
C LEU A 139 -12.75 -15.44 3.98
N PHE A 140 -12.54 -14.51 3.06
CA PHE A 140 -13.60 -13.91 2.25
C PHE A 140 -14.24 -14.91 1.25
N PHE A 141 -13.62 -16.07 1.00
CA PHE A 141 -14.20 -17.15 0.21
C PHE A 141 -14.81 -18.26 1.07
N THR A 142 -14.27 -18.50 2.27
CA THR A 142 -14.64 -19.66 3.10
C THR A 142 -15.63 -19.34 4.22
N GLU A 143 -15.64 -18.09 4.70
CA GLU A 143 -16.56 -17.66 5.76
C GLU A 143 -17.89 -17.12 5.18
N LYS A 144 -18.94 -17.21 5.98
CA LYS A 144 -20.24 -16.61 5.63
C LYS A 144 -20.19 -15.10 5.87
N ILE A 145 -19.99 -14.35 4.80
CA ILE A 145 -19.93 -12.88 4.83
C ILE A 145 -21.30 -12.30 4.58
N ASN A 146 -21.75 -11.41 5.48
CA ASN A 146 -23.04 -10.72 5.34
C ASN A 146 -22.89 -9.46 4.47
N LEU A 147 -22.69 -9.66 3.18
CA LEU A 147 -22.65 -8.64 2.13
C LEU A 147 -23.44 -9.11 0.92
N ASP A 148 -23.97 -8.17 0.14
CA ASP A 148 -24.47 -8.49 -1.19
C ASP A 148 -23.33 -8.99 -2.10
N GLN A 149 -23.69 -9.75 -3.14
CA GLN A 149 -22.71 -10.41 -4.00
C GLN A 149 -21.79 -9.43 -4.74
N ALA A 150 -22.30 -8.25 -5.11
CA ALA A 150 -21.53 -7.24 -5.83
C ALA A 150 -20.48 -6.58 -4.90
N SER A 151 -20.85 -6.24 -3.66
CA SER A 151 -19.94 -5.72 -2.64
C SER A 151 -18.90 -6.76 -2.23
N LEU A 152 -19.32 -8.03 -2.08
CA LEU A 152 -18.42 -9.14 -1.77
C LEU A 152 -17.38 -9.35 -2.88
N PHE A 153 -17.82 -9.30 -4.15
CA PHE A 153 -16.91 -9.34 -5.30
C PHE A 153 -15.90 -8.19 -5.25
N ALA A 154 -16.35 -6.97 -4.96
CA ALA A 154 -15.50 -5.79 -4.93
C ALA A 154 -14.37 -5.92 -3.87
N TRP A 155 -14.67 -6.42 -2.68
CA TRP A 155 -13.66 -6.65 -1.65
C TRP A 155 -12.69 -7.78 -2.02
N ARG A 156 -13.18 -8.88 -2.59
CA ARG A 156 -12.31 -9.97 -3.08
C ARG A 156 -11.38 -9.50 -4.19
N ALA A 157 -11.89 -8.71 -5.13
CA ALA A 157 -11.13 -8.14 -6.22
C ALA A 157 -10.05 -7.16 -5.71
N GLY A 158 -10.38 -6.30 -4.72
CA GLY A 158 -9.43 -5.41 -4.07
C GLY A 158 -8.32 -6.16 -3.34
N LEU A 159 -8.66 -7.21 -2.56
CA LEU A 159 -7.67 -8.08 -1.90
C LEU A 159 -6.78 -8.82 -2.90
N PHE A 160 -7.34 -9.27 -4.00
CA PHE A 160 -6.55 -9.89 -5.08
C PHE A 160 -5.55 -8.89 -5.69
N LEU A 161 -6.00 -7.67 -6.00
CA LEU A 161 -5.12 -6.66 -6.59
C LEU A 161 -3.99 -6.23 -5.66
N VAL A 162 -4.23 -6.10 -4.36
CA VAL A 162 -3.13 -5.74 -3.43
C VAL A 162 -2.06 -6.84 -3.36
N LEU A 163 -2.44 -8.13 -3.50
CA LEU A 163 -1.48 -9.23 -3.61
C LEU A 163 -0.68 -9.17 -4.91
N VAL A 164 -1.34 -8.89 -6.03
CA VAL A 164 -0.67 -8.67 -7.33
C VAL A 164 0.29 -7.48 -7.25
N GLY A 165 -0.15 -6.39 -6.60
CA GLY A 165 0.71 -5.23 -6.33
C GLY A 165 1.93 -5.59 -5.48
N GLY A 166 1.75 -6.42 -4.44
CA GLY A 166 2.85 -6.96 -3.64
C GLY A 166 3.85 -7.76 -4.48
N ALA A 167 3.36 -8.61 -5.38
CA ALA A 167 4.22 -9.37 -6.32
C ALA A 167 5.02 -8.44 -7.26
N ALA A 168 4.39 -7.37 -7.77
CA ALA A 168 5.08 -6.34 -8.55
C ALA A 168 6.17 -5.62 -7.72
N GLY A 169 5.95 -5.42 -6.40
CA GLY A 169 6.96 -4.97 -5.46
C GLY A 169 8.14 -5.95 -5.37
N GLY A 170 7.87 -7.25 -5.34
CA GLY A 170 8.89 -8.30 -5.38
C GLY A 170 9.76 -8.26 -6.64
N MET A 171 9.19 -7.88 -7.80
CA MET A 171 9.96 -7.69 -9.03
C MET A 171 10.96 -6.54 -8.91
N MET A 172 10.61 -5.45 -8.23
CA MET A 172 11.56 -4.35 -7.94
C MET A 172 12.71 -4.82 -7.04
N VAL A 173 12.44 -5.74 -6.09
CA VAL A 173 13.50 -6.36 -5.28
C VAL A 173 14.43 -7.21 -6.17
N GLY A 174 13.89 -8.01 -7.08
CA GLY A 174 14.69 -8.77 -8.04
C GLY A 174 15.54 -7.87 -8.97
N ASN A 175 15.03 -6.70 -9.32
CA ASN A 175 15.73 -5.70 -10.13
C ASN A 175 16.72 -4.84 -9.31
N MET A 176 16.67 -4.90 -7.98
CA MET A 176 17.43 -4.04 -7.05
C MET A 176 17.28 -2.54 -7.34
N ALA A 177 16.18 -2.14 -8.00
CA ALA A 177 15.89 -0.76 -8.39
C ALA A 177 14.39 -0.57 -8.64
N HIS A 178 13.94 0.69 -8.58
CA HIS A 178 12.57 1.09 -8.93
C HIS A 178 12.41 1.31 -10.44
N THR A 179 13.49 1.68 -11.12
CA THR A 179 13.51 2.09 -12.51
C THR A 179 14.02 0.99 -13.44
N VAL A 180 13.63 1.04 -14.70
CA VAL A 180 14.05 0.13 -15.77
C VAL A 180 14.67 0.96 -16.89
N GLY A 181 15.94 0.66 -17.23
CA GLY A 181 16.68 1.36 -18.30
C GLY A 181 17.63 2.45 -17.80
N ALA A 182 17.58 2.85 -16.52
CA ALA A 182 18.55 3.73 -15.89
C ALA A 182 18.60 3.49 -14.37
N PRO A 183 19.69 3.89 -13.67
CA PRO A 183 19.76 3.83 -12.21
C PRO A 183 18.72 4.71 -11.52
N ASP A 184 18.35 4.33 -10.29
CA ASP A 184 17.50 5.14 -9.43
C ASP A 184 18.15 6.49 -9.07
N GLY A 185 17.35 7.51 -8.74
CA GLY A 185 17.83 8.83 -8.30
C GLY A 185 18.00 9.86 -9.41
N GLY A 186 17.66 9.51 -10.66
CA GLY A 186 17.57 10.45 -11.78
C GLY A 186 16.38 11.43 -11.66
N PRO A 187 16.15 12.29 -12.70
CA PRO A 187 15.03 13.22 -12.73
C PRO A 187 13.70 12.53 -12.51
N GLY A 188 12.86 13.12 -11.66
CA GLY A 188 11.54 12.55 -11.31
C GLY A 188 10.52 13.64 -10.95
N LEU A 189 9.26 13.23 -10.90
CA LEU A 189 8.17 14.13 -10.50
C LEU A 189 8.38 14.67 -9.08
N PRO A 190 8.10 15.96 -8.84
CA PRO A 190 8.13 16.51 -7.51
C PRO A 190 7.36 15.66 -6.50
N PHE A 191 7.86 15.47 -5.29
CA PHE A 191 7.28 14.69 -4.21
C PHE A 191 7.14 13.18 -4.50
N LEU A 192 6.60 12.78 -5.66
CA LEU A 192 6.42 11.36 -6.02
C LEU A 192 7.77 10.69 -6.35
N ASN A 193 8.69 11.45 -6.93
CA ASN A 193 9.98 10.97 -7.43
C ASN A 193 9.85 9.83 -8.46
N TRP A 194 8.74 9.81 -9.20
CA TRP A 194 8.58 8.91 -10.35
C TRP A 194 9.43 9.41 -11.50
N SER A 195 10.19 8.51 -12.11
CA SER A 195 11.11 8.86 -13.20
C SER A 195 10.39 9.53 -14.37
N THR A 196 10.97 10.63 -14.86
CA THR A 196 10.53 11.34 -16.07
C THR A 196 11.41 11.03 -17.30
N VAL A 197 12.38 10.13 -17.15
CA VAL A 197 13.36 9.81 -18.21
C VAL A 197 13.41 8.33 -18.56
N THR A 198 12.88 7.45 -17.71
CA THR A 198 12.91 6.00 -17.92
C THR A 198 11.69 5.32 -17.31
N GLY A 199 11.52 4.01 -17.54
CA GLY A 199 10.43 3.25 -16.95
C GLY A 199 10.48 3.23 -15.42
N ASP A 200 9.32 3.35 -14.75
CA ASP A 200 9.22 3.36 -13.28
C ASP A 200 8.16 2.38 -12.80
N LEU A 201 8.60 1.29 -12.20
CA LEU A 201 7.75 0.21 -11.70
C LEU A 201 6.88 0.63 -10.51
N ARG A 202 7.25 1.70 -9.80
CA ARG A 202 6.48 2.24 -8.68
C ARG A 202 5.09 2.71 -9.08
N ILE A 203 4.92 3.17 -10.33
CA ILE A 203 3.64 3.69 -10.82
C ILE A 203 2.61 2.55 -10.85
N ALA A 204 2.94 1.46 -11.54
CA ALA A 204 2.06 0.30 -11.62
C ALA A 204 1.83 -0.33 -10.23
N HIS A 205 2.88 -0.48 -9.43
CA HIS A 205 2.81 -0.97 -8.06
C HIS A 205 1.84 -0.13 -7.20
N PHE A 206 1.96 1.19 -7.25
CA PHE A 206 1.08 2.12 -6.53
C PHE A 206 -0.39 1.91 -6.89
N PHE A 207 -0.73 1.99 -8.18
CA PHE A 207 -2.12 1.82 -8.59
C PHE A 207 -2.66 0.43 -8.27
N THR A 208 -1.86 -0.63 -8.45
CA THR A 208 -2.30 -2.00 -8.16
C THR A 208 -2.56 -2.21 -6.67
N LEU A 209 -1.71 -1.69 -5.77
CA LEU A 209 -1.96 -1.72 -4.32
C LEU A 209 -3.24 -0.98 -3.94
N HIS A 210 -3.50 0.18 -4.56
CA HIS A 210 -4.69 0.98 -4.30
C HIS A 210 -5.99 0.39 -4.89
N GLY A 211 -5.92 -0.72 -5.63
CA GLY A 211 -7.08 -1.52 -6.00
C GLY A 211 -7.90 -1.95 -4.78
N LEU A 212 -7.24 -2.14 -3.61
CA LEU A 212 -7.92 -2.44 -2.34
C LEU A 212 -8.90 -1.34 -1.92
N GLN A 213 -8.62 -0.09 -2.24
CA GLN A 213 -9.50 1.06 -1.99
C GLN A 213 -10.41 1.33 -3.18
N ALA A 214 -9.85 1.37 -4.38
CA ALA A 214 -10.54 1.82 -5.58
C ALA A 214 -11.75 0.96 -5.94
N ILE A 215 -11.60 -0.38 -5.90
CA ILE A 215 -12.69 -1.28 -6.32
C ILE A 215 -13.87 -1.25 -5.34
N PRO A 216 -13.69 -1.40 -4.00
CA PRO A 216 -14.80 -1.29 -3.07
C PRO A 216 -15.42 0.11 -3.02
N LEU A 217 -14.61 1.16 -3.15
CA LEU A 217 -15.12 2.53 -3.17
C LEU A 217 -16.00 2.79 -4.41
N PHE A 218 -15.57 2.32 -5.59
CA PHE A 218 -16.40 2.38 -6.80
C PHE A 218 -17.71 1.61 -6.61
N SER A 219 -17.66 0.41 -6.04
CA SER A 219 -18.84 -0.37 -5.74
C SER A 219 -19.82 0.41 -4.84
N PHE A 220 -19.32 0.98 -3.75
CA PHE A 220 -20.12 1.73 -2.79
C PHE A 220 -20.71 3.03 -3.37
N LEU A 221 -19.89 3.83 -4.08
CA LEU A 221 -20.31 5.14 -4.56
C LEU A 221 -21.19 5.09 -5.80
N PHE A 222 -20.97 4.13 -6.69
CA PHE A 222 -21.55 4.09 -8.03
C PHE A 222 -22.33 2.81 -8.31
N ALA A 223 -21.68 1.65 -8.28
CA ALA A 223 -22.30 0.40 -8.75
C ALA A 223 -23.53 0.00 -7.94
N SER A 224 -23.50 0.18 -6.61
CA SER A 224 -24.62 -0.15 -5.70
C SER A 224 -25.90 0.64 -5.99
N LYS A 225 -25.79 1.76 -6.70
CA LYS A 225 -26.94 2.63 -7.05
C LYS A 225 -27.56 2.28 -8.41
N THR A 226 -27.05 1.26 -9.08
CA THR A 226 -27.51 0.83 -10.41
C THR A 226 -28.36 -0.42 -10.33
N SER A 227 -29.08 -0.74 -11.42
CA SER A 227 -29.84 -1.99 -11.54
C SER A 227 -28.96 -3.23 -11.78
N LYS A 228 -27.68 -3.05 -12.10
CA LYS A 228 -26.72 -4.13 -12.43
C LYS A 228 -25.38 -3.96 -11.71
N PRO A 229 -25.35 -3.92 -10.36
CA PRO A 229 -24.15 -3.56 -9.62
C PRO A 229 -22.98 -4.52 -9.86
N MET A 230 -23.24 -5.82 -10.01
CA MET A 230 -22.21 -6.82 -10.32
C MET A 230 -21.54 -6.55 -11.68
N LEU A 231 -22.33 -6.26 -12.71
CA LEU A 231 -21.79 -5.97 -14.04
C LEU A 231 -20.86 -4.76 -14.01
N TYR A 232 -21.28 -3.67 -13.38
CA TYR A 232 -20.45 -2.47 -13.28
C TYR A 232 -19.17 -2.70 -12.47
N ASN A 233 -19.22 -3.48 -11.40
CA ASN A 233 -18.04 -3.87 -10.64
C ASN A 233 -17.06 -4.71 -11.48
N ILE A 234 -17.55 -5.67 -12.26
CA ILE A 234 -16.73 -6.49 -13.15
C ILE A 234 -16.07 -5.62 -14.22
N VAL A 235 -16.84 -4.76 -14.89
CA VAL A 235 -16.31 -3.85 -15.92
C VAL A 235 -15.24 -2.94 -15.32
N PHE A 236 -15.51 -2.32 -14.19
CA PHE A 236 -14.52 -1.46 -13.53
C PHE A 236 -13.27 -2.23 -13.12
N PHE A 237 -13.40 -3.42 -12.55
CA PHE A 237 -12.27 -4.28 -12.19
C PHE A 237 -11.41 -4.64 -13.41
N VAL A 238 -12.02 -5.04 -14.52
CA VAL A 238 -11.32 -5.38 -15.76
C VAL A 238 -10.57 -4.16 -16.32
N CYS A 239 -11.24 -3.01 -16.41
CA CYS A 239 -10.62 -1.78 -16.90
C CYS A 239 -9.48 -1.31 -15.99
N TYR A 240 -9.67 -1.33 -14.67
CA TYR A 240 -8.68 -0.94 -13.69
C TYR A 240 -7.45 -1.86 -13.74
N THR A 241 -7.67 -3.17 -13.77
CA THR A 241 -6.59 -4.17 -13.87
C THR A 241 -5.86 -4.04 -15.20
N GLY A 242 -6.58 -3.86 -16.29
CA GLY A 242 -6.00 -3.62 -17.62
C GLY A 242 -5.10 -2.39 -17.62
N ALA A 243 -5.53 -1.29 -16.99
CA ALA A 243 -4.71 -0.09 -16.85
C ALA A 243 -3.45 -0.35 -16.01
N CYS A 244 -3.55 -1.08 -14.88
CA CYS A 244 -2.40 -1.45 -14.06
C CYS A 244 -1.39 -2.32 -14.83
N VAL A 245 -1.87 -3.30 -15.61
CA VAL A 245 -1.03 -4.14 -16.47
C VAL A 245 -0.35 -3.29 -17.56
N ALA A 246 -1.09 -2.41 -18.22
CA ALA A 246 -0.53 -1.52 -19.24
C ALA A 246 0.58 -0.62 -18.66
N LEU A 247 0.37 -0.03 -17.47
CA LEU A 247 1.38 0.77 -16.76
C LEU A 247 2.64 -0.06 -16.44
N HIS A 248 2.44 -1.32 -16.03
CA HIS A 248 3.56 -2.21 -15.70
C HIS A 248 4.37 -2.56 -16.96
N LEU A 249 3.70 -2.95 -18.04
CA LEU A 249 4.36 -3.25 -19.33
C LEU A 249 5.08 -2.02 -19.89
N PHE A 250 4.48 -0.83 -19.77
CA PHE A 250 5.10 0.41 -20.22
C PHE A 250 6.39 0.72 -19.43
N ALA A 251 6.37 0.53 -18.11
CA ALA A 251 7.55 0.66 -17.27
C ALA A 251 8.63 -0.36 -17.64
N MET A 252 8.27 -1.63 -17.90
CA MET A 252 9.20 -2.68 -18.30
C MET A 252 9.87 -2.40 -19.67
N LEU A 253 9.25 -1.61 -20.54
CA LEU A 253 9.86 -1.16 -21.79
C LEU A 253 10.88 -0.03 -21.60
N GLY A 254 11.15 0.39 -20.35
CA GLY A 254 12.08 1.47 -20.03
C GLY A 254 11.57 2.86 -20.44
N ARG A 255 10.27 3.02 -20.66
CA ARG A 255 9.67 4.30 -21.10
C ARG A 255 9.06 5.07 -19.94
N PRO A 256 9.34 6.38 -19.80
CA PRO A 256 8.70 7.20 -18.79
C PRO A 256 7.22 7.39 -19.12
N LEU A 257 6.37 7.40 -18.08
CA LEU A 257 4.95 7.72 -18.23
C LEU A 257 4.72 9.24 -18.35
N PHE A 258 5.61 10.01 -17.74
CA PHE A 258 5.60 11.47 -17.73
C PHE A 258 6.94 11.95 -18.28
N SER A 259 6.93 12.83 -19.25
CA SER A 259 8.11 13.45 -19.87
C SER A 259 8.07 14.96 -19.70
#